data_37fa80002c31d1601eef6c44ec9a7d36
#
_entry.id   37fa80002c31d1601eef6c44ec9a7d36
#
_cell.length_a   1.000
_cell.length_b   1.000
_cell.length_c   1.000
_cell.angle_alpha   90.00
_cell.angle_beta   90.00
_cell.angle_gamma   90.00
#
_symmetry.space_group_name_H-M   'P 1'
#
loop_
_entity.id
_entity.type
_entity.pdbx_description
1 polymer ?
#
loop_
_entity_poly.entity_id
_entity_poly.type
_entity_poly.pdbx_seq_one_letter_code
_entity_poly.pdbx_strand_id
1 'polypeptide(L)'
;MKKLFVKTFGCQMNVYDSERMKDVLAPTGYMPTDSLEDADMVILNTCHIREKASEKVFSDLGRLRKLKDRASEQQKRHILIAVAGCVAQAEGEEITRRAPWVDMVVGPQTYHRLPEVVAKADPISRLSVVDTEFPTEVKFDFLPEEAAPRGPAAFLSVQEGCDKFCSFCVVPYTRGAEFSRQAEQIIIEAKRLVAAGTREITLLGQNVNAWRGAAPDGANWGLGRLIRELAEIDDLSRLRYTTSHPLDMDDDLMSAHRDVPQLMPYLHLPVQAGSDRILKAMNRRHTADDYRRVIDRLRTFKPGLALSGDFIVGFPGETDRDFADTIKLVADIGYASAYSFKYSPRPGTPAAGNDQQVQAQVKADRLAALQQLLDAQQMAFNKTCEGQQMAVLIDKMGGRDGQVTGRSPFMQSVYLAGDHTQLGKMVTVTVKEARQNSLLVQTGKRPQQMKSEENVA
;
A
#
# COMPACT_ATOMS: atom_id res chain seq x y z
N MET A 1 -18.99 -15.62 20.50
CA MET A 1 -18.37 -14.53 19.67
C MET A 1 -18.37 -15.00 18.23
N LYS A 2 -18.75 -14.15 17.29
CA LYS A 2 -18.75 -14.44 15.86
C LYS A 2 -17.35 -14.29 15.28
N LYS A 3 -16.95 -15.13 14.34
CA LYS A 3 -15.64 -15.10 13.69
C LYS A 3 -15.67 -14.39 12.36
N LEU A 4 -14.73 -13.45 12.15
CA LEU A 4 -14.59 -12.64 10.94
C LEU A 4 -13.32 -13.02 10.19
N PHE A 5 -13.46 -13.52 8.96
CA PHE A 5 -12.35 -13.72 8.03
C PHE A 5 -12.31 -12.60 7.00
N VAL A 6 -11.17 -11.91 6.88
CA VAL A 6 -10.99 -10.84 5.88
C VAL A 6 -9.89 -11.24 4.91
N LYS A 7 -10.24 -11.39 3.64
CA LYS A 7 -9.28 -11.62 2.55
C LYS A 7 -9.03 -10.32 1.80
N THR A 8 -7.82 -9.81 1.92
CA THR A 8 -7.41 -8.55 1.29
C THR A 8 -6.72 -8.79 -0.05
N PHE A 9 -7.15 -8.10 -1.08
CA PHE A 9 -6.53 -8.06 -2.39
C PHE A 9 -5.96 -6.67 -2.66
N GLY A 10 -4.81 -6.61 -3.33
CA GLY A 10 -4.35 -5.41 -3.99
C GLY A 10 -3.30 -4.60 -3.24
N CYS A 11 -3.62 -3.35 -2.89
CA CYS A 11 -2.66 -2.34 -2.43
C CYS A 11 -2.64 -2.17 -0.90
N GLN A 12 -1.71 -1.37 -0.42
CA GLN A 12 -1.54 -1.04 1.00
C GLN A 12 -2.76 -0.33 1.59
N MET A 13 -3.45 0.52 0.79
CA MET A 13 -4.72 1.13 1.22
C MET A 13 -5.78 0.07 1.55
N ASN A 14 -5.88 -1.00 0.76
CA ASN A 14 -6.82 -2.08 1.08
C ASN A 14 -6.42 -2.85 2.35
N VAL A 15 -5.11 -2.94 2.65
CA VAL A 15 -4.67 -3.51 3.93
C VAL A 15 -5.13 -2.63 5.08
N TYR A 16 -4.91 -1.32 4.99
CA TYR A 16 -5.42 -0.36 5.98
C TYR A 16 -6.96 -0.46 6.13
N ASP A 17 -7.69 -0.42 5.01
CA ASP A 17 -9.16 -0.54 5.03
C ASP A 17 -9.62 -1.85 5.70
N SER A 18 -8.96 -2.98 5.41
CA SER A 18 -9.29 -4.28 6.04
C SER A 18 -9.11 -4.26 7.55
N GLU A 19 -8.05 -3.61 8.03
CA GLU A 19 -7.84 -3.45 9.47
C GLU A 19 -8.92 -2.56 10.09
N ARG A 20 -9.29 -1.46 9.42
CA ARG A 20 -10.41 -0.61 9.88
C ARG A 20 -11.74 -1.34 9.90
N MET A 21 -12.03 -2.17 8.89
CA MET A 21 -13.25 -3.01 8.87
C MET A 21 -13.31 -3.96 10.07
N LYS A 22 -12.17 -4.55 10.47
CA LYS A 22 -12.08 -5.37 11.69
C LYS A 22 -12.39 -4.54 12.94
N ASP A 23 -11.81 -3.32 13.04
CA ASP A 23 -12.02 -2.45 14.19
C ASP A 23 -13.49 -2.04 14.34
N VAL A 24 -14.15 -1.61 13.28
CA VAL A 24 -15.57 -1.18 13.34
C VAL A 24 -16.54 -2.33 13.62
N LEU A 25 -16.14 -3.58 13.31
CA LEU A 25 -16.96 -4.77 13.57
C LEU A 25 -16.69 -5.40 14.96
N ALA A 26 -15.55 -5.11 15.60
CA ALA A 26 -15.21 -5.64 16.90
C ALA A 26 -16.26 -5.32 18.00
N PRO A 27 -16.79 -4.09 18.12
CA PRO A 27 -17.85 -3.77 19.08
C PRO A 27 -19.16 -4.54 18.85
N THR A 28 -19.40 -5.04 17.62
CA THR A 28 -20.59 -5.86 17.29
C THR A 28 -20.39 -7.36 17.58
N GLY A 29 -19.26 -7.71 18.22
CA GLY A 29 -18.98 -9.07 18.67
C GLY A 29 -18.26 -9.95 17.64
N TYR A 30 -17.70 -9.37 16.57
CA TYR A 30 -16.87 -10.08 15.60
C TYR A 30 -15.40 -10.08 16.02
N MET A 31 -14.78 -11.27 16.02
CA MET A 31 -13.37 -11.47 16.30
C MET A 31 -12.64 -11.96 15.04
N PRO A 32 -11.47 -11.42 14.70
CA PRO A 32 -10.69 -11.87 13.55
C PRO A 32 -10.33 -13.37 13.67
N THR A 33 -10.35 -14.06 12.52
CA THR A 33 -9.86 -15.44 12.37
C THR A 33 -9.06 -15.60 11.09
N ASP A 34 -8.06 -16.49 11.11
CA ASP A 34 -7.29 -16.88 9.92
C ASP A 34 -7.89 -18.13 9.26
N SER A 35 -8.87 -18.79 9.90
CA SER A 35 -9.56 -19.97 9.37
C SER A 35 -10.84 -19.57 8.64
N LEU A 36 -10.87 -19.83 7.34
CA LEU A 36 -12.03 -19.59 6.51
C LEU A 36 -13.22 -20.49 6.88
N GLU A 37 -12.95 -21.73 7.25
CA GLU A 37 -13.95 -22.74 7.60
C GLU A 37 -14.71 -22.37 8.87
N ASP A 38 -14.06 -21.67 9.78
CA ASP A 38 -14.63 -21.26 11.07
C ASP A 38 -15.38 -19.92 11.00
N ALA A 39 -15.29 -19.21 9.88
CA ALA A 39 -15.81 -17.86 9.78
C ALA A 39 -17.36 -17.80 9.77
N ASP A 40 -17.93 -16.91 10.57
CA ASP A 40 -19.35 -16.55 10.52
C ASP A 40 -19.61 -15.40 9.52
N MET A 41 -18.56 -14.63 9.22
CA MET A 41 -18.57 -13.61 8.18
C MET A 41 -17.26 -13.65 7.39
N VAL A 42 -17.37 -13.53 6.07
CA VAL A 42 -16.22 -13.43 5.16
C VAL A 42 -16.30 -12.09 4.41
N ILE A 43 -15.26 -11.27 4.50
CA ILE A 43 -15.13 -10.04 3.71
C ILE A 43 -14.03 -10.24 2.67
N LEU A 44 -14.37 -10.08 1.38
CA LEU A 44 -13.40 -9.96 0.30
C LEU A 44 -13.15 -8.47 0.04
N ASN A 45 -12.07 -7.91 0.59
CA ASN A 45 -11.68 -6.52 0.32
C ASN A 45 -10.87 -6.45 -0.97
N THR A 46 -11.42 -5.79 -1.98
CA THR A 46 -11.05 -5.93 -3.39
C THR A 46 -10.38 -4.69 -3.96
N CYS A 47 -9.46 -4.90 -4.90
CA CYS A 47 -8.72 -3.83 -5.59
C CYS A 47 -9.07 -3.83 -7.08
N HIS A 48 -9.23 -2.66 -7.66
CA HIS A 48 -9.54 -2.49 -9.09
C HIS A 48 -8.31 -2.13 -9.95
N ILE A 49 -7.11 -2.03 -9.35
CA ILE A 49 -5.88 -1.63 -10.05
C ILE A 49 -5.34 -2.73 -10.96
N ARG A 50 -5.51 -4.02 -10.60
CA ARG A 50 -4.97 -5.16 -11.36
C ARG A 50 -6.01 -5.78 -12.27
N GLU A 51 -5.64 -6.07 -13.53
CA GLU A 51 -6.51 -6.60 -14.58
C GLU A 51 -7.32 -7.84 -14.15
N LYS A 52 -6.66 -8.78 -13.48
CA LYS A 52 -7.29 -10.03 -13.04
C LYS A 52 -7.93 -9.95 -11.64
N ALA A 53 -8.06 -8.75 -11.06
CA ALA A 53 -8.57 -8.65 -9.70
C ALA A 53 -10.05 -9.01 -9.63
N SER A 54 -10.87 -8.52 -10.55
CA SER A 54 -12.30 -8.81 -10.62
C SER A 54 -12.56 -10.30 -10.89
N GLU A 55 -11.87 -10.92 -11.89
CA GLU A 55 -12.00 -12.35 -12.17
C GLU A 55 -11.66 -13.23 -10.96
N LYS A 56 -10.60 -12.85 -10.23
CA LYS A 56 -10.19 -13.57 -9.03
C LYS A 56 -11.24 -13.46 -7.91
N VAL A 57 -11.88 -12.30 -7.77
CA VAL A 57 -12.99 -12.10 -6.83
C VAL A 57 -14.13 -13.06 -7.14
N PHE A 58 -14.59 -13.15 -8.40
CA PHE A 58 -15.67 -14.07 -8.78
C PHE A 58 -15.28 -15.54 -8.61
N SER A 59 -14.03 -15.90 -8.87
CA SER A 59 -13.51 -17.25 -8.60
C SER A 59 -13.57 -17.59 -7.10
N ASP A 60 -13.18 -16.66 -6.23
CA ASP A 60 -13.28 -16.84 -4.78
C ASP A 60 -14.74 -16.87 -4.30
N LEU A 61 -15.60 -16.02 -4.86
CA LEU A 61 -17.06 -16.05 -4.57
C LEU A 61 -17.69 -17.42 -4.91
N GLY A 62 -17.27 -18.06 -6.01
CA GLY A 62 -17.71 -19.41 -6.35
C GLY A 62 -17.29 -20.47 -5.30
N ARG A 63 -16.11 -20.32 -4.68
CA ARG A 63 -15.67 -21.18 -3.57
C ARG A 63 -16.46 -20.90 -2.29
N LEU A 64 -16.72 -19.63 -1.99
CA LEU A 64 -17.47 -19.21 -0.82
C LEU A 64 -18.93 -19.67 -0.89
N ARG A 65 -19.54 -19.73 -2.09
CA ARG A 65 -20.86 -20.32 -2.27
C ARG A 65 -20.91 -21.75 -1.74
N LYS A 66 -19.96 -22.60 -2.18
CA LYS A 66 -19.89 -24.00 -1.74
C LYS A 66 -19.69 -24.13 -0.22
N LEU A 67 -18.93 -23.20 0.40
CA LEU A 67 -18.77 -23.15 1.85
C LEU A 67 -20.06 -22.77 2.55
N LYS A 68 -20.76 -21.72 2.07
CA LYS A 68 -22.05 -21.23 2.59
C LYS A 68 -23.12 -22.32 2.52
N ASP A 69 -23.24 -23.00 1.36
CA ASP A 69 -24.19 -24.10 1.16
C ASP A 69 -23.93 -25.25 2.13
N ARG A 70 -22.66 -25.70 2.26
CA ARG A 70 -22.26 -26.75 3.22
C ARG A 70 -22.53 -26.37 4.66
N ALA A 71 -22.21 -25.15 5.08
CA ALA A 71 -22.44 -24.67 6.43
C ALA A 71 -23.93 -24.66 6.77
N SER A 72 -24.78 -24.25 5.83
CA SER A 72 -26.25 -24.24 5.99
C SER A 72 -26.82 -25.66 6.10
N GLU A 73 -26.43 -26.57 5.19
CA GLU A 73 -26.98 -27.93 5.12
C GLU A 73 -26.52 -28.83 6.26
N GLN A 74 -25.21 -28.81 6.57
CA GLN A 74 -24.60 -29.76 7.50
C GLN A 74 -24.50 -29.25 8.93
N GLN A 75 -24.32 -27.92 9.11
CA GLN A 75 -24.01 -27.32 10.42
C GLN A 75 -25.14 -26.40 10.92
N LYS A 76 -26.19 -26.16 10.15
CA LYS A 76 -27.26 -25.19 10.42
C LYS A 76 -26.70 -23.79 10.77
N ARG A 77 -25.55 -23.44 10.18
CA ARG A 77 -24.82 -22.18 10.37
C ARG A 77 -24.96 -21.31 9.13
N HIS A 78 -25.25 -20.04 9.33
CA HIS A 78 -25.33 -19.06 8.25
C HIS A 78 -24.04 -18.24 8.20
N ILE A 79 -23.36 -18.24 7.04
CA ILE A 79 -22.18 -17.45 6.79
C ILE A 79 -22.59 -16.22 5.99
N LEU A 80 -22.23 -15.02 6.47
CA LEU A 80 -22.38 -13.78 5.73
C LEU A 80 -21.19 -13.57 4.80
N ILE A 81 -21.43 -13.24 3.54
CA ILE A 81 -20.41 -12.94 2.53
C ILE A 81 -20.53 -11.49 2.11
N ALA A 82 -19.45 -10.72 2.33
CA ALA A 82 -19.33 -9.34 1.89
C ALA A 82 -18.24 -9.18 0.84
N VAL A 83 -18.53 -8.35 -0.18
CA VAL A 83 -17.52 -7.82 -1.10
C VAL A 83 -17.32 -6.36 -0.79
N ALA A 84 -16.07 -5.96 -0.52
CA ALA A 84 -15.72 -4.59 -0.15
C ALA A 84 -14.61 -4.02 -1.05
N GLY A 85 -14.38 -2.70 -0.96
CA GLY A 85 -13.28 -2.00 -1.62
C GLY A 85 -13.58 -1.53 -3.04
N CYS A 86 -12.50 -1.31 -3.85
CA CYS A 86 -12.64 -0.60 -5.13
C CYS A 86 -13.44 -1.37 -6.21
N VAL A 87 -13.41 -2.72 -6.23
CA VAL A 87 -14.27 -3.49 -7.15
C VAL A 87 -15.72 -3.41 -6.70
N ALA A 88 -15.98 -3.47 -5.38
CA ALA A 88 -17.32 -3.27 -4.83
C ALA A 88 -17.90 -1.91 -5.25
N GLN A 89 -17.11 -0.85 -5.15
CA GLN A 89 -17.49 0.50 -5.59
C GLN A 89 -17.78 0.57 -7.08
N ALA A 90 -16.93 -0.06 -7.91
CA ALA A 90 -17.03 0.05 -9.36
C ALA A 90 -18.15 -0.79 -9.97
N GLU A 91 -18.41 -1.97 -9.40
CA GLU A 91 -19.37 -2.94 -9.95
C GLU A 91 -20.72 -2.95 -9.19
N GLY A 92 -20.74 -2.57 -7.90
CA GLY A 92 -21.97 -2.38 -7.12
C GLY A 92 -22.96 -3.54 -7.25
N GLU A 93 -24.17 -3.26 -7.72
CA GLU A 93 -25.28 -4.23 -7.92
C GLU A 93 -24.94 -5.34 -8.91
N GLU A 94 -24.00 -5.11 -9.85
CA GLU A 94 -23.57 -6.16 -10.79
C GLU A 94 -22.97 -7.37 -10.07
N ILE A 95 -22.31 -7.14 -8.91
CA ILE A 95 -21.77 -8.23 -8.07
C ILE A 95 -22.91 -9.12 -7.57
N THR A 96 -23.96 -8.52 -7.03
CA THR A 96 -25.11 -9.28 -6.49
C THR A 96 -25.91 -9.95 -7.60
N ARG A 97 -26.01 -9.35 -8.78
CA ARG A 97 -26.63 -9.94 -9.96
C ARG A 97 -25.90 -11.20 -10.43
N ARG A 98 -24.56 -11.17 -10.48
CA ARG A 98 -23.72 -12.31 -10.90
C ARG A 98 -23.50 -13.33 -9.78
N ALA A 99 -23.55 -12.91 -8.53
CA ALA A 99 -23.33 -13.74 -7.35
C ALA A 99 -24.41 -13.49 -6.29
N PRO A 100 -25.67 -14.01 -6.50
CA PRO A 100 -26.81 -13.75 -5.60
C PRO A 100 -26.65 -14.28 -4.17
N TRP A 101 -25.60 -15.02 -3.90
CA TRP A 101 -25.24 -15.51 -2.56
C TRP A 101 -24.37 -14.54 -1.76
N VAL A 102 -23.97 -13.41 -2.34
CA VAL A 102 -23.30 -12.30 -1.65
C VAL A 102 -24.36 -11.52 -0.87
N ASP A 103 -24.13 -11.35 0.43
CA ASP A 103 -25.10 -10.69 1.32
C ASP A 103 -24.89 -9.17 1.37
N MET A 104 -23.64 -8.71 1.17
CA MET A 104 -23.29 -7.29 1.30
C MET A 104 -22.27 -6.87 0.25
N VAL A 105 -22.43 -5.64 -0.29
CA VAL A 105 -21.45 -4.97 -1.16
C VAL A 105 -21.19 -3.58 -0.58
N VAL A 106 -19.93 -3.29 -0.21
CA VAL A 106 -19.57 -2.08 0.55
C VAL A 106 -18.42 -1.33 -0.12
N GLY A 107 -18.65 -0.08 -0.44
CA GLY A 107 -17.63 0.81 -1.01
C GLY A 107 -16.50 1.15 -0.02
N PRO A 108 -15.36 1.67 -0.50
CA PRO A 108 -14.25 2.05 0.38
C PRO A 108 -14.57 3.31 1.20
N GLN A 109 -15.62 4.06 0.85
CA GLN A 109 -16.02 5.26 1.58
C GLN A 109 -17.09 4.99 2.65
N THR A 110 -17.71 3.79 2.65
CA THR A 110 -18.82 3.45 3.53
C THR A 110 -18.50 2.34 4.54
N TYR A 111 -17.26 1.85 4.62
CA TYR A 111 -16.93 0.73 5.52
C TYR A 111 -17.13 1.06 7.02
N HIS A 112 -17.16 2.33 7.41
CA HIS A 112 -17.52 2.74 8.78
C HIS A 112 -18.97 2.39 9.13
N ARG A 113 -19.86 2.26 8.13
CA ARG A 113 -21.26 1.84 8.27
C ARG A 113 -21.43 0.31 8.29
N LEU A 114 -20.34 -0.47 8.23
CA LEU A 114 -20.45 -1.93 8.25
C LEU A 114 -21.32 -2.50 9.38
N PRO A 115 -21.30 -1.98 10.63
CA PRO A 115 -22.19 -2.44 11.68
C PRO A 115 -23.69 -2.34 11.29
N GLU A 116 -24.09 -1.25 10.65
CA GLU A 116 -25.45 -1.02 10.18
C GLU A 116 -25.81 -1.92 9.00
N VAL A 117 -24.86 -2.08 8.05
CA VAL A 117 -25.03 -2.95 6.88
C VAL A 117 -25.21 -4.40 7.33
N VAL A 118 -24.41 -4.85 8.30
CA VAL A 118 -24.51 -6.20 8.89
C VAL A 118 -25.85 -6.38 9.62
N ALA A 119 -26.34 -5.36 10.33
CA ALA A 119 -27.62 -5.43 11.02
C ALA A 119 -28.81 -5.54 10.05
N LYS A 120 -28.69 -4.98 8.84
CA LYS A 120 -29.70 -5.06 7.76
C LYS A 120 -29.60 -6.35 6.95
N ALA A 121 -28.43 -7.01 6.94
CA ALA A 121 -28.22 -8.24 6.19
C ALA A 121 -28.96 -9.39 6.86
N ASP A 122 -29.97 -9.92 6.17
CA ASP A 122 -30.72 -11.09 6.62
C ASP A 122 -30.32 -12.32 5.79
N PRO A 123 -29.63 -13.30 6.40
CA PRO A 123 -29.21 -14.50 5.69
C PRO A 123 -30.36 -15.38 5.19
N ILE A 124 -31.61 -15.12 5.66
CA ILE A 124 -32.79 -15.90 5.30
C ILE A 124 -33.50 -15.28 4.11
N SER A 125 -33.62 -13.95 4.07
CA SER A 125 -34.37 -13.23 3.03
C SER A 125 -33.72 -13.23 1.66
N ARG A 126 -32.41 -13.57 1.57
CA ARG A 126 -31.58 -13.49 0.36
C ARG A 126 -31.54 -12.09 -0.29
N LEU A 127 -31.90 -11.05 0.45
CA LEU A 127 -31.75 -9.67 -0.01
C LEU A 127 -30.36 -9.17 0.31
N SER A 128 -29.62 -8.83 -0.74
CA SER A 128 -28.30 -8.24 -0.59
C SER A 128 -28.39 -6.76 -0.24
N VAL A 129 -27.53 -6.29 0.66
CA VAL A 129 -27.39 -4.87 1.00
C VAL A 129 -26.21 -4.30 0.19
N VAL A 130 -26.48 -3.27 -0.60
CA VAL A 130 -25.44 -2.56 -1.38
C VAL A 130 -25.30 -1.15 -0.83
N ASP A 131 -24.09 -0.81 -0.36
CA ASP A 131 -23.73 0.52 0.11
C ASP A 131 -22.42 0.96 -0.57
N THR A 132 -22.56 1.63 -1.69
CA THR A 132 -21.46 2.16 -2.52
C THR A 132 -21.61 3.67 -2.74
N GLU A 133 -22.25 4.35 -1.81
CA GLU A 133 -22.43 5.80 -1.84
C GLU A 133 -21.08 6.54 -1.59
N PHE A 134 -21.06 7.81 -1.96
CA PHE A 134 -20.05 8.76 -1.51
C PHE A 134 -20.70 9.65 -0.44
N PRO A 135 -20.61 9.26 0.84
CA PRO A 135 -21.26 10.01 1.92
C PRO A 135 -20.62 11.38 2.09
N THR A 136 -21.40 12.33 2.62
CA THR A 136 -20.90 13.68 2.97
C THR A 136 -20.12 13.67 4.27
N GLU A 137 -20.40 12.72 5.16
CA GLU A 137 -19.64 12.53 6.40
C GLU A 137 -18.25 11.93 6.13
N VAL A 138 -17.30 12.39 6.93
CA VAL A 138 -15.91 11.92 6.86
C VAL A 138 -15.78 10.61 7.62
N LYS A 139 -15.57 9.50 6.94
CA LYS A 139 -15.48 8.15 7.55
C LYS A 139 -14.45 8.04 8.69
N PHE A 140 -13.39 8.86 8.66
CA PHE A 140 -12.35 8.85 9.69
C PHE A 140 -12.85 9.34 11.06
N ASP A 141 -13.91 10.13 11.10
CA ASP A 141 -14.52 10.63 12.33
C ASP A 141 -15.34 9.55 13.06
N PHE A 142 -15.65 8.46 12.37
CA PHE A 142 -16.43 7.33 12.89
C PHE A 142 -15.60 6.09 13.20
N LEU A 143 -14.26 6.18 13.08
CA LEU A 143 -13.41 5.04 13.42
C LEU A 143 -13.32 4.87 14.94
N PRO A 144 -13.38 3.63 15.45
CA PRO A 144 -13.21 3.35 16.86
C PRO A 144 -11.89 3.89 17.40
N GLU A 145 -11.94 4.46 18.61
CA GLU A 145 -10.73 4.92 19.30
C GLU A 145 -9.80 3.76 19.65
N GLU A 146 -10.38 2.64 20.06
CA GLU A 146 -9.65 1.40 20.33
C GLU A 146 -9.46 0.61 19.03
N ALA A 147 -8.22 0.28 18.73
CA ALA A 147 -7.85 -0.54 17.59
C ALA A 147 -6.94 -1.69 18.04
N ALA A 148 -7.06 -2.83 17.38
CA ALA A 148 -6.16 -3.96 17.63
C ALA A 148 -4.70 -3.59 17.29
N PRO A 149 -3.69 -4.12 18.02
CA PRO A 149 -2.29 -3.93 17.67
C PRO A 149 -1.99 -4.33 16.21
N ARG A 150 -1.25 -3.47 15.50
CA ARG A 150 -0.90 -3.68 14.07
C ARG A 150 0.44 -4.40 13.87
N GLY A 151 1.15 -4.67 14.97
CA GLY A 151 2.50 -5.19 14.93
C GLY A 151 3.57 -4.09 14.74
N PRO A 152 4.81 -4.51 14.47
CA PRO A 152 5.95 -3.59 14.42
C PRO A 152 5.91 -2.55 13.31
N ALA A 153 5.21 -2.83 12.21
CA ALA A 153 5.05 -1.92 11.08
C ALA A 153 3.56 -1.74 10.76
N ALA A 154 3.10 -0.50 10.66
CA ALA A 154 1.70 -0.16 10.43
C ALA A 154 1.53 0.81 9.26
N PHE A 155 0.34 0.76 8.65
CA PHE A 155 -0.11 1.75 7.68
C PHE A 155 -0.99 2.78 8.37
N LEU A 156 -0.84 4.05 7.96
CA LEU A 156 -1.63 5.17 8.44
C LEU A 156 -2.11 6.02 7.26
N SER A 157 -3.40 5.96 6.96
CA SER A 157 -3.98 6.77 5.90
C SER A 157 -4.05 8.23 6.34
N VAL A 158 -3.42 9.11 5.57
CA VAL A 158 -3.43 10.57 5.80
C VAL A 158 -4.25 11.31 4.75
N GLN A 159 -4.41 10.69 3.57
CA GLN A 159 -5.11 11.28 2.43
C GLN A 159 -5.86 10.19 1.68
N GLU A 160 -7.04 10.50 1.14
CA GLU A 160 -7.80 9.64 0.24
C GLU A 160 -8.34 10.41 -0.96
N GLY A 161 -8.70 9.66 -2.01
CA GLY A 161 -9.13 10.24 -3.28
C GLY A 161 -7.97 10.86 -4.06
N CYS A 162 -8.24 11.35 -5.26
CA CYS A 162 -7.20 12.01 -6.07
C CYS A 162 -7.84 12.86 -7.18
N ASP A 163 -7.45 14.13 -7.27
CA ASP A 163 -7.95 15.09 -8.24
C ASP A 163 -7.03 15.25 -9.47
N LYS A 164 -6.08 14.33 -9.65
CA LYS A 164 -5.17 14.38 -10.83
C LYS A 164 -5.87 13.94 -12.11
N PHE A 165 -6.91 13.11 -12.03
CA PHE A 165 -7.68 12.61 -13.17
C PHE A 165 -6.81 12.06 -14.30
N CYS A 166 -5.79 11.27 -13.97
CA CYS A 166 -4.99 10.57 -14.97
C CYS A 166 -5.92 9.70 -15.83
N SER A 167 -5.78 9.75 -17.16
CA SER A 167 -6.77 9.20 -18.11
C SER A 167 -6.94 7.67 -18.04
N PHE A 168 -6.02 6.95 -17.38
CA PHE A 168 -6.07 5.49 -17.17
C PHE A 168 -6.58 5.10 -15.79
N CYS A 169 -6.77 6.06 -14.88
CA CYS A 169 -6.92 5.80 -13.45
C CYS A 169 -8.38 5.81 -13.00
N VAL A 170 -8.77 4.79 -12.24
CA VAL A 170 -10.12 4.65 -11.68
C VAL A 170 -10.28 5.28 -10.28
N VAL A 171 -9.19 5.76 -9.66
CA VAL A 171 -9.22 6.26 -8.28
C VAL A 171 -10.27 7.36 -8.06
N PRO A 172 -10.39 8.41 -8.92
CA PRO A 172 -11.43 9.43 -8.74
C PRO A 172 -12.85 8.85 -8.70
N TYR A 173 -13.08 7.75 -9.40
CA TYR A 173 -14.41 7.11 -9.52
C TYR A 173 -14.68 6.07 -8.43
N THR A 174 -13.64 5.59 -7.76
CA THR A 174 -13.78 4.55 -6.73
C THR A 174 -13.50 5.03 -5.32
N ARG A 175 -12.69 6.09 -5.17
CA ARG A 175 -12.36 6.68 -3.88
C ARG A 175 -12.77 8.15 -3.74
N GLY A 176 -13.24 8.76 -4.84
CA GLY A 176 -13.76 10.12 -4.85
C GLY A 176 -12.69 11.20 -4.94
N ALA A 177 -13.12 12.43 -4.64
CA ALA A 177 -12.27 13.61 -4.59
C ALA A 177 -11.18 13.50 -3.51
N GLU A 178 -10.12 14.29 -3.69
CA GLU A 178 -9.03 14.35 -2.72
C GLU A 178 -9.51 14.91 -1.38
N PHE A 179 -9.25 14.14 -0.32
CA PHE A 179 -9.52 14.52 1.06
C PHE A 179 -8.27 14.31 1.91
N SER A 180 -7.81 15.38 2.55
CA SER A 180 -6.70 15.37 3.50
C SER A 180 -7.22 15.37 4.94
N ARG A 181 -6.79 14.41 5.76
CA ARG A 181 -7.13 14.35 7.19
C ARG A 181 -6.46 15.48 7.95
N GLN A 182 -7.06 15.91 9.06
CA GLN A 182 -6.47 16.88 9.96
C GLN A 182 -5.19 16.34 10.61
N ALA A 183 -4.19 17.22 10.78
CA ALA A 183 -2.90 16.82 11.35
C ALA A 183 -3.03 16.23 12.77
N GLU A 184 -3.89 16.80 13.60
CA GLU A 184 -4.13 16.35 14.99
C GLU A 184 -4.63 14.90 15.02
N GLN A 185 -5.62 14.56 14.19
CA GLN A 185 -6.15 13.19 14.11
C GLN A 185 -5.07 12.17 13.71
N ILE A 186 -4.20 12.57 12.77
CA ILE A 186 -3.10 11.72 12.30
C ILE A 186 -2.09 11.51 13.43
N ILE A 187 -1.72 12.56 14.14
CA ILE A 187 -0.76 12.51 15.26
C ILE A 187 -1.30 11.63 16.39
N ILE A 188 -2.58 11.79 16.75
CA ILE A 188 -3.24 10.98 17.78
C ILE A 188 -3.21 9.49 17.38
N GLU A 189 -3.60 9.17 16.15
CA GLU A 189 -3.57 7.78 15.66
C GLU A 189 -2.14 7.22 15.63
N ALA A 190 -1.15 7.99 15.19
CA ALA A 190 0.25 7.60 15.19
C ALA A 190 0.76 7.29 16.60
N LYS A 191 0.47 8.13 17.58
CA LYS A 191 0.83 7.90 18.99
C LYS A 191 0.19 6.62 19.54
N ARG A 192 -1.08 6.35 19.21
CA ARG A 192 -1.76 5.11 19.61
C ARG A 192 -1.08 3.87 19.01
N LEU A 193 -0.74 3.91 17.71
CA LEU A 193 -0.01 2.82 17.04
C LEU A 193 1.33 2.55 17.71
N VAL A 194 2.10 3.60 18.02
CA VAL A 194 3.42 3.45 18.67
C VAL A 194 3.27 2.92 20.10
N ALA A 195 2.31 3.40 20.87
CA ALA A 195 1.99 2.87 22.21
C ALA A 195 1.59 1.39 22.18
N ALA A 196 0.94 0.93 21.08
CA ALA A 196 0.59 -0.47 20.84
C ALA A 196 1.77 -1.32 20.31
N GLY A 197 2.98 -0.77 20.19
CA GLY A 197 4.20 -1.50 19.81
C GLY A 197 4.68 -1.31 18.37
N THR A 198 4.04 -0.44 17.58
CA THR A 198 4.51 -0.09 16.23
C THR A 198 5.81 0.71 16.31
N ARG A 199 6.75 0.42 15.41
CA ARG A 199 8.07 1.08 15.30
C ARG A 199 8.31 1.71 13.93
N GLU A 200 7.56 1.28 12.91
CA GLU A 200 7.57 1.86 11.57
C GLU A 200 6.14 2.23 11.15
N ILE A 201 5.93 3.48 10.72
CA ILE A 201 4.67 3.94 10.14
C ILE A 201 4.88 4.31 8.67
N THR A 202 4.04 3.74 7.79
CA THR A 202 3.97 4.17 6.39
C THR A 202 2.72 5.01 6.18
N LEU A 203 2.90 6.28 5.84
CA LEU A 203 1.82 7.20 5.50
C LEU A 203 1.25 6.84 4.13
N LEU A 204 -0.06 6.70 4.05
CA LEU A 204 -0.77 6.30 2.84
C LEU A 204 -1.67 7.40 2.30
N GLY A 205 -1.77 7.43 0.97
CA GLY A 205 -2.72 8.22 0.21
C GLY A 205 -2.79 7.73 -1.24
N GLN A 206 -3.67 8.27 -2.05
CA GLN A 206 -3.65 8.06 -3.50
C GLN A 206 -2.77 9.09 -4.20
N ASN A 207 -2.46 10.18 -3.52
CA ASN A 207 -1.49 11.20 -3.88
C ASN A 207 -0.94 11.82 -2.58
N VAL A 208 -0.22 11.01 -1.82
CA VAL A 208 0.14 11.31 -0.43
C VAL A 208 0.92 12.62 -0.26
N ASN A 209 1.77 12.97 -1.23
CA ASN A 209 2.57 14.20 -1.16
C ASN A 209 1.81 15.47 -1.52
N ALA A 210 0.55 15.36 -1.97
CA ALA A 210 -0.36 16.50 -2.05
C ALA A 210 -1.06 16.80 -0.72
N TRP A 211 -0.91 15.96 0.30
CA TRP A 211 -1.58 16.17 1.59
C TRP A 211 -1.36 17.58 2.13
N ARG A 212 -2.47 18.23 2.48
CA ARG A 212 -2.52 19.53 3.14
C ARG A 212 -3.61 19.48 4.21
N GLY A 213 -3.21 19.40 5.47
CA GLY A 213 -4.14 19.23 6.58
C GLY A 213 -4.16 20.45 7.51
N ALA A 214 -5.36 20.79 8.03
CA ALA A 214 -5.50 21.75 9.11
C ALA A 214 -4.75 21.23 10.35
N ALA A 215 -4.04 22.14 11.03
CA ALA A 215 -3.18 21.83 12.15
C ALA A 215 -3.62 22.58 13.43
N PRO A 216 -3.19 22.14 14.63
CA PRO A 216 -3.57 22.75 15.90
C PRO A 216 -3.17 24.23 16.04
N ASP A 217 -2.15 24.66 15.31
CA ASP A 217 -1.68 26.05 15.26
C ASP A 217 -2.53 26.96 14.34
N GLY A 218 -3.59 26.42 13.73
CA GLY A 218 -4.47 27.13 12.80
C GLY A 218 -3.92 27.25 11.37
N ALA A 219 -2.72 26.74 11.09
CA ALA A 219 -2.13 26.72 9.76
C ALA A 219 -2.54 25.45 8.98
N ASN A 220 -2.33 25.48 7.67
CA ASN A 220 -2.36 24.26 6.84
C ASN A 220 -0.94 23.75 6.68
N TRP A 221 -0.67 22.56 7.21
CA TRP A 221 0.63 21.92 7.06
C TRP A 221 0.71 21.12 5.76
N GLY A 222 1.92 21.08 5.17
CA GLY A 222 2.28 20.13 4.14
C GLY A 222 2.84 18.83 4.72
N LEU A 223 3.03 17.83 3.86
CA LEU A 223 3.51 16.52 4.27
C LEU A 223 4.90 16.57 4.94
N GLY A 224 5.80 17.45 4.49
CA GLY A 224 7.12 17.62 5.09
C GLY A 224 7.02 18.05 6.57
N ARG A 225 6.13 19.00 6.89
CA ARG A 225 5.88 19.43 8.28
C ARG A 225 5.27 18.30 9.10
N LEU A 226 4.28 17.60 8.57
CA LEU A 226 3.67 16.44 9.25
C LEU A 226 4.71 15.37 9.59
N ILE A 227 5.62 15.06 8.66
CA ILE A 227 6.69 14.07 8.88
C ILE A 227 7.60 14.49 10.02
N ARG A 228 7.96 15.79 10.15
CA ARG A 228 8.78 16.29 11.26
C ARG A 228 8.06 16.13 12.60
N GLU A 229 6.78 16.47 12.66
CA GLU A 229 5.98 16.31 13.88
C GLU A 229 5.82 14.84 14.29
N LEU A 230 5.59 13.95 13.32
CA LEU A 230 5.51 12.52 13.59
C LEU A 230 6.85 11.95 14.07
N ALA A 231 7.97 12.47 13.59
CA ALA A 231 9.30 12.03 13.98
C ALA A 231 9.65 12.34 15.45
N GLU A 232 8.93 13.31 16.09
CA GLU A 232 9.07 13.63 17.50
C GLU A 232 8.35 12.62 18.43
N ILE A 233 7.62 11.63 17.86
CA ILE A 233 6.97 10.60 18.68
C ILE A 233 8.04 9.63 19.19
N ASP A 234 8.18 9.53 20.50
CA ASP A 234 9.08 8.59 21.15
C ASP A 234 8.82 7.15 20.66
N ASP A 235 9.86 6.36 20.53
CA ASP A 235 9.80 4.97 20.04
C ASP A 235 9.40 4.79 18.57
N LEU A 236 9.05 5.82 17.82
CA LEU A 236 8.86 5.74 16.38
C LEU A 236 10.22 5.75 15.67
N SER A 237 10.68 4.58 15.25
CA SER A 237 12.01 4.43 14.68
C SER A 237 12.06 4.79 13.19
N ARG A 238 10.95 4.62 12.46
CA ARG A 238 10.91 4.78 11.01
C ARG A 238 9.61 5.37 10.52
N LEU A 239 9.74 6.28 9.56
CA LEU A 239 8.67 6.84 8.77
C LEU A 239 8.90 6.53 7.29
N ARG A 240 7.80 6.27 6.60
CA ARG A 240 7.74 6.13 5.14
C ARG A 240 6.47 6.79 4.63
N TYR A 241 6.44 7.10 3.36
CA TYR A 241 5.20 7.44 2.65
C TYR A 241 5.21 6.83 1.25
N THR A 242 4.05 6.63 0.67
CA THR A 242 3.94 5.98 -0.65
C THR A 242 2.77 6.52 -1.45
N THR A 243 2.85 6.33 -2.77
CA THR A 243 1.89 6.81 -3.76
C THR A 243 1.95 8.33 -3.92
N SER A 244 3.07 8.80 -4.46
CA SER A 244 3.36 10.22 -4.70
C SER A 244 3.18 10.62 -6.15
N HIS A 245 2.99 11.92 -6.40
CA HIS A 245 2.96 12.48 -7.74
C HIS A 245 4.13 13.48 -7.92
N PRO A 246 4.85 13.47 -9.06
CA PRO A 246 6.02 14.33 -9.26
C PRO A 246 5.75 15.83 -9.09
N LEU A 247 4.56 16.30 -9.47
CA LEU A 247 4.18 17.72 -9.35
C LEU A 247 4.01 18.21 -7.90
N ASP A 248 3.82 17.30 -6.96
CA ASP A 248 3.55 17.64 -5.55
C ASP A 248 4.78 17.44 -4.65
N MET A 249 5.98 17.29 -5.27
CA MET A 249 7.26 17.25 -4.55
C MET A 249 7.75 18.69 -4.31
N ASP A 250 7.37 19.25 -3.16
CA ASP A 250 7.80 20.58 -2.74
C ASP A 250 9.12 20.55 -1.94
N ASP A 251 9.71 21.75 -1.75
CA ASP A 251 11.00 21.91 -1.08
C ASP A 251 10.94 21.52 0.40
N ASP A 252 9.79 21.70 1.07
CA ASP A 252 9.61 21.32 2.45
C ASP A 252 9.68 19.79 2.63
N LEU A 253 9.02 19.05 1.73
CA LEU A 253 9.09 17.59 1.72
C LEU A 253 10.47 17.08 1.32
N MET A 254 11.13 17.71 0.31
CA MET A 254 12.50 17.34 -0.07
C MET A 254 13.48 17.57 1.09
N SER A 255 13.34 18.68 1.84
CA SER A 255 14.19 18.95 3.00
C SER A 255 13.94 17.98 4.16
N ALA A 256 12.71 17.48 4.32
CA ALA A 256 12.43 16.44 5.30
C ALA A 256 13.24 15.15 5.07
N HIS A 257 13.50 14.77 3.81
CA HIS A 257 14.40 13.64 3.51
C HIS A 257 15.84 13.87 3.97
N ARG A 258 16.31 15.12 4.00
CA ARG A 258 17.63 15.47 4.53
C ARG A 258 17.64 15.50 6.06
N ASP A 259 16.63 16.14 6.65
CA ASP A 259 16.64 16.63 8.04
C ASP A 259 16.06 15.61 9.03
N VAL A 260 15.18 14.69 8.58
CA VAL A 260 14.50 13.73 9.45
C VAL A 260 15.16 12.34 9.35
N PRO A 261 15.93 11.91 10.36
CA PRO A 261 16.62 10.62 10.36
C PRO A 261 15.67 9.41 10.28
N GLN A 262 14.46 9.54 10.87
CA GLN A 262 13.44 8.50 10.85
C GLN A 262 12.80 8.33 9.47
N LEU A 263 12.84 9.34 8.59
CA LEU A 263 12.34 9.22 7.23
C LEU A 263 13.29 8.36 6.39
N MET A 264 12.84 7.16 6.08
CA MET A 264 13.67 6.19 5.37
C MET A 264 14.06 6.67 3.97
N PRO A 265 15.30 6.37 3.55
CA PRO A 265 15.85 6.82 2.26
C PRO A 265 15.31 6.00 1.09
N TYR A 266 13.99 5.91 0.98
CA TYR A 266 13.27 5.21 -0.08
C TYR A 266 12.04 6.03 -0.47
N LEU A 267 11.93 6.37 -1.74
CA LEU A 267 10.82 7.15 -2.29
C LEU A 267 10.18 6.43 -3.48
N HIS A 268 8.87 6.19 -3.38
CA HIS A 268 8.05 5.73 -4.50
C HIS A 268 7.41 6.94 -5.20
N LEU A 269 7.89 7.24 -6.42
CA LEU A 269 7.47 8.40 -7.21
C LEU A 269 7.14 7.99 -8.66
N PRO A 270 5.92 7.49 -8.92
CA PRO A 270 5.49 7.01 -10.21
C PRO A 270 5.50 8.08 -11.31
N VAL A 271 6.27 7.87 -12.38
CA VAL A 271 6.27 8.71 -13.58
C VAL A 271 5.28 8.23 -14.64
N GLN A 272 5.11 6.94 -14.79
CA GLN A 272 4.24 6.16 -15.68
C GLN A 272 4.80 5.95 -17.09
N ALA A 273 5.42 6.95 -17.73
CA ALA A 273 6.05 6.89 -19.06
C ALA A 273 7.21 7.87 -19.17
N GLY A 274 8.08 7.69 -20.15
CA GLY A 274 9.19 8.60 -20.45
C GLY A 274 8.96 9.53 -21.65
N SER A 275 7.87 9.34 -22.41
CA SER A 275 7.50 10.18 -23.54
C SER A 275 6.56 11.30 -23.11
N ASP A 276 6.89 12.55 -23.40
CA ASP A 276 6.04 13.73 -23.11
C ASP A 276 4.68 13.64 -23.79
N ARG A 277 4.64 13.06 -25.00
CA ARG A 277 3.38 12.85 -25.73
C ARG A 277 2.47 11.88 -24.99
N ILE A 278 3.02 10.79 -24.44
CA ILE A 278 2.27 9.79 -23.67
C ILE A 278 1.91 10.35 -22.29
N LEU A 279 2.82 11.05 -21.61
CA LEU A 279 2.52 11.73 -20.34
C LEU A 279 1.36 12.72 -20.49
N LYS A 280 1.34 13.50 -21.57
CA LYS A 280 0.23 14.40 -21.89
C LYS A 280 -1.09 13.64 -22.14
N ALA A 281 -1.04 12.53 -22.90
CA ALA A 281 -2.21 11.68 -23.16
C ALA A 281 -2.72 11.00 -21.88
N MET A 282 -1.82 10.69 -20.94
CA MET A 282 -2.13 10.18 -19.59
C MET A 282 -2.65 11.27 -18.63
N ASN A 283 -2.71 12.55 -19.04
CA ASN A 283 -3.03 13.71 -18.20
C ASN A 283 -2.09 13.87 -16.98
N ARG A 284 -0.79 13.56 -17.16
CA ARG A 284 0.20 13.67 -16.07
C ARG A 284 0.65 15.10 -15.76
N ARG A 285 0.46 16.04 -16.69
CA ARG A 285 0.73 17.47 -16.54
C ARG A 285 2.18 17.84 -16.21
N HIS A 286 3.13 16.93 -16.46
CA HIS A 286 4.57 17.16 -16.37
C HIS A 286 5.27 16.49 -17.55
N THR A 287 6.49 16.92 -17.85
CA THR A 287 7.36 16.32 -18.86
C THR A 287 8.35 15.34 -18.23
N ALA A 288 9.02 14.56 -19.06
CA ALA A 288 10.12 13.69 -18.62
C ALA A 288 11.28 14.52 -18.02
N ASP A 289 11.52 15.74 -18.55
CA ASP A 289 12.56 16.62 -18.02
C ASP A 289 12.16 17.28 -16.71
N ASP A 290 10.88 17.58 -16.48
CA ASP A 290 10.38 18.00 -15.16
C ASP A 290 10.67 16.90 -14.12
N TYR A 291 10.39 15.65 -14.48
CA TYR A 291 10.66 14.52 -13.62
C TYR A 291 12.15 14.38 -13.30
N ARG A 292 13.03 14.48 -14.32
CA ARG A 292 14.49 14.45 -14.10
C ARG A 292 14.93 15.56 -13.14
N ARG A 293 14.44 16.79 -13.32
CA ARG A 293 14.76 17.91 -12.42
C ARG A 293 14.34 17.64 -10.97
N VAL A 294 13.16 17.05 -10.75
CA VAL A 294 12.70 16.66 -9.41
C VAL A 294 13.64 15.63 -8.80
N ILE A 295 14.05 14.61 -9.56
CA ILE A 295 14.97 13.57 -9.07
C ILE A 295 16.36 14.15 -8.76
N ASP A 296 16.90 14.99 -9.63
CA ASP A 296 18.21 15.62 -9.42
C ASP A 296 18.18 16.49 -8.15
N ARG A 297 17.12 17.27 -7.94
CA ARG A 297 16.95 18.02 -6.69
C ARG A 297 16.85 17.12 -5.47
N LEU A 298 16.03 16.06 -5.51
CA LEU A 298 15.96 15.08 -4.42
C LEU A 298 17.32 14.48 -4.07
N ARG A 299 18.14 14.17 -5.08
CA ARG A 299 19.50 13.65 -4.88
C ARG A 299 20.45 14.66 -4.26
N THR A 300 20.23 15.98 -4.44
CA THR A 300 21.01 16.99 -3.71
C THR A 300 20.64 17.03 -2.23
N PHE A 301 19.38 16.80 -1.87
CA PHE A 301 18.96 16.71 -0.47
C PHE A 301 19.34 15.38 0.18
N LYS A 302 19.23 14.27 -0.56
CA LYS A 302 19.50 12.91 -0.05
C LYS A 302 20.25 12.09 -1.13
N PRO A 303 21.59 12.16 -1.21
CA PRO A 303 22.38 11.48 -2.26
C PRO A 303 22.17 9.96 -2.35
N GLY A 304 21.91 9.29 -1.23
CA GLY A 304 21.66 7.84 -1.16
C GLY A 304 20.18 7.44 -1.25
N LEU A 305 19.31 8.31 -1.78
CA LEU A 305 17.88 8.02 -1.90
C LEU A 305 17.61 6.91 -2.90
N ALA A 306 17.02 5.81 -2.46
CA ALA A 306 16.52 4.74 -3.31
C ALA A 306 15.19 5.13 -3.96
N LEU A 307 15.15 5.13 -5.29
CA LEU A 307 13.96 5.49 -6.04
C LEU A 307 13.18 4.27 -6.47
N SER A 308 11.87 4.38 -6.39
CA SER A 308 10.93 3.41 -6.94
C SER A 308 9.88 4.12 -7.80
N GLY A 309 9.37 3.44 -8.81
CA GLY A 309 8.38 4.01 -9.72
C GLY A 309 7.46 2.97 -10.30
N ASP A 310 6.43 3.47 -11.00
CA ASP A 310 5.51 2.66 -11.80
C ASP A 310 5.61 3.06 -13.27
N PHE A 311 5.45 2.07 -14.14
CA PHE A 311 5.47 2.23 -15.59
C PHE A 311 4.32 1.48 -16.24
N ILE A 312 3.69 2.13 -17.22
CA ILE A 312 2.65 1.53 -18.06
C ILE A 312 3.18 1.52 -19.50
N VAL A 313 3.30 0.34 -20.09
CA VAL A 313 3.67 0.17 -21.49
C VAL A 313 2.46 -0.17 -22.35
N GLY A 314 2.49 0.24 -23.62
CA GLY A 314 1.38 0.00 -24.55
C GLY A 314 0.14 0.79 -24.20
N PHE A 315 0.30 2.01 -23.66
CA PHE A 315 -0.78 2.97 -23.53
C PHE A 315 -1.37 3.29 -24.91
N PRO A 316 -2.69 3.56 -25.05
CA PRO A 316 -3.29 3.85 -26.34
C PRO A 316 -2.54 4.91 -27.13
N GLY A 317 -2.19 4.59 -28.37
CA GLY A 317 -1.40 5.43 -29.27
C GLY A 317 0.11 5.45 -29.02
N GLU A 318 0.65 4.68 -28.07
CA GLU A 318 2.10 4.59 -27.82
C GLU A 318 2.82 4.00 -29.04
N THR A 319 3.80 4.73 -29.59
CA THR A 319 4.67 4.30 -30.69
C THR A 319 5.97 3.68 -30.16
N ASP A 320 6.78 3.09 -31.06
CA ASP A 320 8.11 2.55 -30.69
C ASP A 320 9.05 3.66 -30.21
N ARG A 321 8.93 4.87 -30.76
CA ARG A 321 9.68 6.05 -30.31
C ARG A 321 9.31 6.42 -28.87
N ASP A 322 8.01 6.44 -28.53
CA ASP A 322 7.57 6.74 -27.16
C ASP A 322 8.05 5.70 -26.17
N PHE A 323 8.06 4.42 -26.57
CA PHE A 323 8.62 3.37 -25.75
C PHE A 323 10.14 3.51 -25.58
N ALA A 324 10.88 3.86 -26.66
CA ALA A 324 12.31 4.15 -26.58
C ALA A 324 12.62 5.33 -25.62
N ASP A 325 11.80 6.39 -25.63
CA ASP A 325 11.91 7.50 -24.67
C ASP A 325 11.70 7.03 -23.23
N THR A 326 10.78 6.07 -23.01
CA THR A 326 10.56 5.48 -21.68
C THR A 326 11.77 4.66 -21.24
N ILE A 327 12.34 3.83 -22.10
CA ILE A 327 13.58 3.08 -21.81
C ILE A 327 14.73 4.04 -21.48
N LYS A 328 14.87 5.12 -22.26
CA LYS A 328 15.88 6.15 -22.01
C LYS A 328 15.72 6.80 -20.64
N LEU A 329 14.50 7.22 -20.27
CA LEU A 329 14.23 7.79 -18.94
C LEU A 329 14.62 6.83 -17.84
N VAL A 330 14.23 5.54 -17.96
CA VAL A 330 14.57 4.51 -16.98
C VAL A 330 16.08 4.36 -16.85
N ALA A 331 16.82 4.34 -17.98
CA ALA A 331 18.27 4.25 -17.97
C ALA A 331 18.92 5.46 -17.30
N ASP A 332 18.45 6.68 -17.58
CA ASP A 332 18.96 7.93 -17.02
C ASP A 332 18.77 8.01 -15.49
N ILE A 333 17.60 7.57 -15.00
CA ILE A 333 17.23 7.70 -13.59
C ILE A 333 17.89 6.63 -12.71
N GLY A 334 17.88 5.35 -13.11
CA GLY A 334 18.40 4.25 -12.28
C GLY A 334 17.53 3.99 -11.05
N TYR A 335 16.62 3.02 -11.16
CA TYR A 335 15.67 2.68 -10.10
C TYR A 335 16.21 1.58 -9.19
N ALA A 336 16.02 1.74 -7.87
CA ALA A 336 16.28 0.69 -6.87
C ALA A 336 15.23 -0.42 -6.89
N SER A 337 14.01 -0.09 -7.30
CA SER A 337 12.93 -1.03 -7.59
C SER A 337 11.89 -0.33 -8.47
N ALA A 338 11.12 -1.08 -9.25
CA ALA A 338 10.00 -0.50 -9.98
C ALA A 338 8.94 -1.56 -10.28
N TYR A 339 7.72 -1.09 -10.53
CA TYR A 339 6.63 -1.92 -11.02
C TYR A 339 6.31 -1.53 -12.45
N SER A 340 6.07 -2.51 -13.29
CA SER A 340 5.76 -2.29 -14.70
C SER A 340 4.56 -3.13 -15.11
N PHE A 341 3.69 -2.52 -15.92
CA PHE A 341 2.40 -3.10 -16.29
C PHE A 341 2.14 -2.88 -17.78
N LYS A 342 1.47 -3.84 -18.43
CA LYS A 342 0.80 -3.57 -19.69
C LYS A 342 -0.41 -2.69 -19.42
N TYR A 343 -0.64 -1.69 -20.28
CA TYR A 343 -1.91 -0.97 -20.24
C TYR A 343 -3.09 -1.94 -20.36
N SER A 344 -4.03 -1.84 -19.45
CA SER A 344 -5.28 -2.59 -19.44
C SER A 344 -6.45 -1.60 -19.32
N PRO A 345 -7.41 -1.61 -20.24
CA PRO A 345 -8.56 -0.71 -20.19
C PRO A 345 -9.34 -0.88 -18.87
N ARG A 346 -9.73 0.23 -18.28
CA ARG A 346 -10.62 0.25 -17.10
C ARG A 346 -11.94 0.89 -17.49
N PRO A 347 -13.06 0.20 -17.32
CA PRO A 347 -14.37 0.78 -17.63
C PRO A 347 -14.55 2.16 -16.98
N GLY A 348 -15.11 3.10 -17.73
CA GLY A 348 -15.34 4.46 -17.26
C GLY A 348 -14.15 5.41 -17.30
N THR A 349 -12.93 4.93 -17.65
CA THR A 349 -11.76 5.81 -17.80
C THR A 349 -11.64 6.31 -19.24
N PRO A 350 -11.16 7.58 -19.46
CA PRO A 350 -11.00 8.14 -20.80
C PRO A 350 -10.13 7.30 -21.74
N ALA A 351 -9.05 6.70 -21.22
CA ALA A 351 -8.14 5.89 -22.02
C ALA A 351 -8.77 4.57 -22.49
N ALA A 352 -9.80 4.06 -21.81
CA ALA A 352 -10.48 2.83 -22.22
C ALA A 352 -11.28 2.99 -23.50
N GLY A 353 -11.82 4.19 -23.74
CA GLY A 353 -12.56 4.52 -24.96
C GLY A 353 -11.69 4.97 -26.15
N ASN A 354 -10.37 4.92 -26.03
CA ASN A 354 -9.47 5.31 -27.11
C ASN A 354 -9.30 4.17 -28.12
N ASP A 355 -9.58 4.42 -29.41
CA ASP A 355 -9.52 3.43 -30.49
C ASP A 355 -8.07 3.02 -30.86
N GLN A 356 -7.07 3.80 -30.49
CA GLN A 356 -5.66 3.51 -30.80
C GLN A 356 -5.03 2.50 -29.81
N GLN A 357 -5.73 1.41 -29.53
CA GLN A 357 -5.22 0.35 -28.64
C GLN A 357 -4.00 -0.35 -29.25
N VAL A 358 -2.94 -0.48 -28.46
CA VAL A 358 -1.73 -1.20 -28.86
C VAL A 358 -1.99 -2.73 -28.84
N GLN A 359 -1.47 -3.46 -29.82
CA GLN A 359 -1.62 -4.90 -29.92
C GLN A 359 -1.05 -5.62 -28.69
N ALA A 360 -1.69 -6.71 -28.28
CA ALA A 360 -1.32 -7.47 -27.07
C ALA A 360 0.12 -7.98 -27.10
N GLN A 361 0.61 -8.44 -28.27
CA GLN A 361 1.98 -8.92 -28.44
C GLN A 361 2.98 -7.77 -28.26
N VAL A 362 2.75 -6.61 -28.88
CA VAL A 362 3.61 -5.43 -28.73
C VAL A 362 3.70 -5.00 -27.26
N LYS A 363 2.57 -4.99 -26.54
CA LYS A 363 2.56 -4.73 -25.08
C LYS A 363 3.42 -5.73 -24.31
N ALA A 364 3.36 -7.02 -24.69
CA ALA A 364 4.11 -8.07 -24.02
C ALA A 364 5.63 -7.91 -24.26
N ASP A 365 6.04 -7.63 -25.50
CA ASP A 365 7.44 -7.46 -25.88
C ASP A 365 8.04 -6.21 -25.21
N ARG A 366 7.31 -5.08 -25.20
CA ARG A 366 7.72 -3.86 -24.50
C ARG A 366 7.83 -4.07 -22.98
N LEU A 367 6.88 -4.79 -22.38
CA LEU A 367 6.95 -5.11 -20.95
C LEU A 367 8.17 -5.96 -20.63
N ALA A 368 8.47 -6.99 -21.42
CA ALA A 368 9.63 -7.84 -21.20
C ALA A 368 10.95 -7.06 -21.29
N ALA A 369 11.10 -6.21 -22.33
CA ALA A 369 12.28 -5.37 -22.48
C ALA A 369 12.45 -4.37 -21.31
N LEU A 370 11.37 -3.73 -20.87
CA LEU A 370 11.39 -2.82 -19.72
C LEU A 370 11.76 -3.55 -18.43
N GLN A 371 11.16 -4.73 -18.17
CA GLN A 371 11.44 -5.54 -16.98
C GLN A 371 12.91 -5.96 -16.93
N GLN A 372 13.50 -6.38 -18.04
CA GLN A 372 14.91 -6.72 -18.09
C GLN A 372 15.82 -5.56 -17.63
N LEU A 373 15.53 -4.34 -18.09
CA LEU A 373 16.29 -3.15 -17.67
C LEU A 373 16.09 -2.84 -16.18
N LEU A 374 14.84 -2.87 -15.70
CA LEU A 374 14.51 -2.61 -14.30
C LEU A 374 15.13 -3.65 -13.36
N ASP A 375 15.09 -4.94 -13.73
CA ASP A 375 15.70 -6.02 -12.96
C ASP A 375 17.23 -5.86 -12.86
N ALA A 376 17.87 -5.45 -13.96
CA ALA A 376 19.31 -5.15 -13.95
C ALA A 376 19.65 -3.96 -13.03
N GLN A 377 18.86 -2.89 -13.05
CA GLN A 377 19.03 -1.73 -12.17
C GLN A 377 18.79 -2.08 -10.70
N GLN A 378 17.74 -2.84 -10.39
CA GLN A 378 17.48 -3.30 -9.02
C GLN A 378 18.63 -4.16 -8.49
N MET A 379 19.15 -5.09 -9.29
CA MET A 379 20.30 -5.90 -8.89
C MET A 379 21.54 -5.03 -8.70
N ALA A 380 21.80 -4.07 -9.59
CA ALA A 380 22.92 -3.13 -9.45
C ALA A 380 22.81 -2.32 -8.16
N PHE A 381 21.62 -1.77 -7.85
CA PHE A 381 21.37 -1.08 -6.58
C PHE A 381 21.58 -2.01 -5.37
N ASN A 382 21.02 -3.22 -5.39
CA ASN A 382 21.18 -4.16 -4.29
C ASN A 382 22.65 -4.51 -4.04
N LYS A 383 23.47 -4.66 -5.10
CA LYS A 383 24.91 -4.88 -4.99
C LYS A 383 25.66 -3.73 -4.31
N THR A 384 25.22 -2.49 -4.46
CA THR A 384 25.84 -1.37 -3.73
C THR A 384 25.69 -1.49 -2.22
N CYS A 385 24.75 -2.30 -1.74
CA CYS A 385 24.54 -2.55 -0.31
C CYS A 385 25.55 -3.59 0.26
N GLU A 386 26.25 -4.37 -0.57
CA GLU A 386 27.19 -5.39 -0.10
C GLU A 386 28.32 -4.77 0.74
N GLY A 387 28.64 -5.40 1.85
CA GLY A 387 29.60 -4.92 2.83
C GLY A 387 29.09 -3.80 3.76
N GLN A 388 27.95 -3.18 3.45
CA GLN A 388 27.40 -2.12 4.29
C GLN A 388 26.74 -2.66 5.55
N GLN A 389 26.83 -1.88 6.63
CA GLN A 389 26.01 -2.08 7.83
C GLN A 389 24.73 -1.30 7.73
N MET A 390 23.62 -1.92 8.10
CA MET A 390 22.32 -1.25 8.14
C MET A 390 21.46 -1.76 9.30
N ALA A 391 20.64 -0.88 9.83
CA ALA A 391 19.61 -1.25 10.79
C ALA A 391 18.42 -1.87 10.05
N VAL A 392 17.93 -3.02 10.52
CA VAL A 392 16.78 -3.74 9.98
C VAL A 392 15.72 -3.83 11.06
N LEU A 393 14.50 -3.39 10.77
CA LEU A 393 13.36 -3.64 11.65
C LEU A 393 12.83 -5.06 11.38
N ILE A 394 12.76 -5.87 12.42
CA ILE A 394 12.14 -7.20 12.35
C ILE A 394 10.63 -7.03 12.44
N ASP A 395 9.92 -7.29 11.35
CA ASP A 395 8.50 -6.97 11.22
C ASP A 395 7.58 -8.20 11.31
N LYS A 396 8.09 -9.40 11.05
CA LYS A 396 7.28 -10.63 11.07
C LYS A 396 8.10 -11.90 11.20
N MET A 397 7.44 -13.00 11.52
CA MET A 397 8.01 -14.34 11.42
C MET A 397 8.30 -14.69 9.95
N GLY A 398 9.36 -15.42 9.72
CA GLY A 398 9.72 -15.92 8.39
C GLY A 398 8.87 -17.14 8.00
N GLY A 399 9.05 -17.58 6.75
CA GLY A 399 8.35 -18.77 6.22
C GLY A 399 8.95 -20.11 6.65
N ARG A 400 10.06 -20.10 7.43
CA ARG A 400 10.73 -21.29 7.94
C ARG A 400 10.80 -21.22 9.47
N ASP A 401 10.79 -22.36 10.13
CA ASP A 401 10.97 -22.43 11.57
C ASP A 401 12.32 -21.82 11.99
N GLY A 402 12.30 -21.04 13.06
CA GLY A 402 13.48 -20.32 13.55
C GLY A 402 13.94 -19.17 12.63
N GLN A 403 13.07 -18.67 11.78
CA GLN A 403 13.36 -17.54 10.88
C GLN A 403 12.46 -16.34 11.19
N VAL A 404 13.05 -15.15 11.19
CA VAL A 404 12.35 -13.87 11.19
C VAL A 404 12.67 -13.08 9.92
N THR A 405 11.77 -12.19 9.55
CA THR A 405 11.92 -11.32 8.38
C THR A 405 11.88 -9.87 8.83
N GLY A 406 12.70 -9.04 8.19
CA GLY A 406 12.68 -7.60 8.39
C GLY A 406 12.83 -6.84 7.08
N ARG A 407 12.79 -5.52 7.20
CA ARG A 407 12.98 -4.59 6.08
C ARG A 407 14.21 -3.73 6.30
N SER A 408 15.03 -3.63 5.23
CA SER A 408 16.13 -2.66 5.19
C SER A 408 15.58 -1.22 5.12
N PRO A 409 16.41 -0.19 5.33
CA PRO A 409 16.01 1.20 5.07
C PRO A 409 15.46 1.41 3.66
N PHE A 410 15.92 0.64 2.68
CA PHE A 410 15.55 0.71 1.26
C PHE A 410 14.42 -0.25 0.84
N MET A 411 13.65 -0.81 1.79
CA MET A 411 12.55 -1.76 1.56
C MET A 411 12.93 -3.17 1.11
N GLN A 412 14.23 -3.51 0.97
CA GLN A 412 14.61 -4.89 0.64
C GLN A 412 14.24 -5.84 1.79
N SER A 413 13.83 -7.05 1.44
CA SER A 413 13.58 -8.11 2.42
C SER A 413 14.89 -8.65 2.98
N VAL A 414 14.94 -8.85 4.29
CA VAL A 414 16.08 -9.42 5.01
C VAL A 414 15.58 -10.59 5.83
N TYR A 415 16.25 -11.72 5.72
CA TYR A 415 15.93 -12.94 6.46
C TYR A 415 17.01 -13.24 7.48
N LEU A 416 16.62 -13.48 8.73
CA LEU A 416 17.50 -13.73 9.87
C LEU A 416 17.07 -14.98 10.62
N ALA A 417 18.01 -15.65 11.29
CA ALA A 417 17.67 -16.62 12.31
C ALA A 417 17.11 -15.88 13.54
N GLY A 418 16.00 -16.38 14.09
CA GLY A 418 15.36 -15.74 15.23
C GLY A 418 13.98 -16.29 15.54
N ASP A 419 13.37 -15.71 16.55
CA ASP A 419 12.05 -16.08 17.06
C ASP A 419 11.15 -14.84 17.28
N HIS A 420 9.95 -15.07 17.78
CA HIS A 420 8.94 -14.04 18.02
C HIS A 420 9.39 -12.93 18.98
N THR A 421 10.39 -13.19 19.86
CA THR A 421 10.90 -12.17 20.81
C THR A 421 11.67 -11.04 20.13
N GLN A 422 12.03 -11.24 18.86
CA GLN A 422 12.73 -10.24 18.04
C GLN A 422 11.79 -9.31 17.28
N LEU A 423 10.50 -9.60 17.23
CA LEU A 423 9.52 -8.74 16.57
C LEU A 423 9.56 -7.32 17.17
N GLY A 424 9.57 -6.31 16.32
CA GLY A 424 9.67 -4.91 16.71
C GLY A 424 11.08 -4.42 17.07
N LYS A 425 12.08 -5.30 17.09
CA LYS A 425 13.47 -4.89 17.38
C LYS A 425 14.18 -4.41 16.14
N MET A 426 14.99 -3.37 16.32
CA MET A 426 15.98 -2.93 15.34
C MET A 426 17.25 -3.76 15.50
N VAL A 427 17.70 -4.42 14.44
CA VAL A 427 18.90 -5.26 14.43
C VAL A 427 19.91 -4.70 13.43
N THR A 428 21.13 -4.41 13.87
CA THR A 428 22.21 -4.04 12.94
C THR A 428 22.76 -5.30 12.26
N VAL A 429 22.77 -5.27 10.93
CA VAL A 429 23.26 -6.36 10.09
C VAL A 429 24.31 -5.87 9.11
N THR A 430 25.20 -6.76 8.69
CA THR A 430 26.12 -6.53 7.58
C THR A 430 25.62 -7.31 6.36
N VAL A 431 25.45 -6.64 5.23
CA VAL A 431 25.05 -7.28 3.97
C VAL A 431 26.19 -8.11 3.42
N LYS A 432 25.96 -9.40 3.17
CA LYS A 432 26.96 -10.33 2.61
C LYS A 432 26.82 -10.52 1.11
N GLU A 433 25.57 -10.60 0.65
CA GLU A 433 25.26 -10.91 -0.73
C GLU A 433 23.92 -10.26 -1.12
N ALA A 434 23.90 -9.62 -2.25
CA ALA A 434 22.69 -9.08 -2.86
C ALA A 434 21.97 -10.16 -3.70
N ARG A 435 20.66 -10.22 -3.56
CA ARG A 435 19.76 -11.02 -4.40
C ARG A 435 18.74 -10.12 -5.04
N GLN A 436 18.04 -10.61 -6.07
CA GLN A 436 17.06 -9.80 -6.80
C GLN A 436 16.04 -9.12 -5.86
N ASN A 437 15.45 -9.85 -4.93
CA ASN A 437 14.36 -9.35 -4.07
C ASN A 437 14.70 -9.35 -2.56
N SER A 438 15.97 -9.60 -2.20
CA SER A 438 16.37 -9.69 -0.80
C SER A 438 17.88 -9.49 -0.62
N LEU A 439 18.28 -9.28 0.63
CA LEU A 439 19.66 -9.23 1.03
C LEU A 439 19.97 -10.42 1.95
N LEU A 440 21.04 -11.14 1.66
CA LEU A 440 21.62 -12.10 2.59
C LEU A 440 22.52 -11.32 3.55
N VAL A 441 22.29 -11.47 4.84
CA VAL A 441 22.96 -10.67 5.86
C VAL A 441 23.59 -11.55 6.94
N GLN A 442 24.50 -10.96 7.69
CA GLN A 442 25.05 -11.51 8.93
C GLN A 442 24.77 -10.51 10.05
N THR A 443 24.28 -11.01 11.18
CA THR A 443 24.19 -10.20 12.41
C THR A 443 25.59 -9.91 12.94
N GLY A 444 25.84 -8.65 13.34
CA GLY A 444 27.06 -8.31 14.07
C GLY A 444 27.15 -9.15 15.36
N LYS A 445 28.34 -9.63 15.71
CA LYS A 445 28.56 -10.18 17.04
C LYS A 445 28.17 -9.08 18.05
N ARG A 446 27.31 -9.40 19.05
CA ARG A 446 27.16 -8.52 20.21
C ARG A 446 28.56 -8.16 20.73
N PRO A 447 28.85 -6.88 21.07
CA PRO A 447 30.03 -6.58 21.85
C PRO A 447 29.97 -7.50 23.10
N GLN A 448 30.97 -8.34 23.28
CA GLN A 448 31.11 -9.07 24.52
C GLN A 448 31.20 -7.99 25.61
N GLN A 449 30.28 -8.05 26.58
CA GLN A 449 30.45 -7.30 27.82
C GLN A 449 31.80 -7.73 28.37
N MET A 450 32.78 -6.80 28.37
CA MET A 450 34.02 -7.00 29.11
C MET A 450 33.62 -7.24 30.56
N LYS A 451 33.78 -8.48 30.99
CA LYS A 451 33.80 -8.79 32.41
C LYS A 451 34.97 -7.98 32.99
N SER A 452 34.65 -6.98 33.79
CA SER A 452 35.63 -6.38 34.70
C SER A 452 36.10 -7.50 35.64
N GLU A 453 37.31 -7.99 35.43
CA GLU A 453 38.03 -8.73 36.41
C GLU A 453 38.41 -7.73 37.50
N GLU A 454 37.65 -7.70 38.59
CA GLU A 454 38.09 -7.18 39.86
C GLU A 454 39.19 -8.09 40.35
N ASN A 455 40.46 -7.69 40.21
CA ASN A 455 41.56 -8.21 40.94
C ASN A 455 41.43 -7.77 42.40
N VAL A 456 41.11 -8.70 43.25
CA VAL A 456 41.32 -8.61 44.70
C VAL A 456 42.76 -9.09 44.92
N ALA A 457 43.61 -8.23 45.42
CA ALA A 457 44.79 -8.51 46.18
C ALA A 457 44.95 -7.45 47.28
#